data_aafcffb9c40dbda7c642311c6030d2bf
#
_entry.id   aafcffb9c40dbda7c642311c6030d2bf
#
_cell.length_a   1.000
_cell.length_b   1.000
_cell.length_c   1.000
_cell.angle_alpha   90.00
_cell.angle_beta   90.00
_cell.angle_gamma   90.00
#
_symmetry.space_group_name_H-M   'P 1'
#
loop_
_entity.id
_entity.type
_entity.pdbx_description
1 polymer ?
#
loop_
_entity_poly.entity_id
_entity_poly.type
_entity_poly.pdbx_seq_one_letter_code
_entity_poly.pdbx_strand_id
1 'polypeptide(L)'
;MSPRDREKARRQDRRRRSRSPAATGDGTRRRRYVSDHSSPTRKREDAARPGRGPRRPDNEKGKSPPPGSDKAPEIKPDFGLSGKLAAETNTVNGVVLKYAEPAEARKPKDRWRLYVFKDEKEVELHHVDTASAYLFGRDRKVADIPTDHPSCSGQHAVLQFRQTSSRAIRPYVIDLASTNGTVLNGDRIPAQRYVELRTKDVIRFAFSTREYVLLSE
;
A
#
# COMPACT_ATOMS: atom_id res chain seq x y z
N MET A 1 -50.35 -26.04 -30.95
CA MET A 1 -50.08 -24.77 -30.28
C MET A 1 -49.34 -23.85 -31.25
N SER A 2 -50.02 -22.82 -31.70
CA SER A 2 -49.53 -21.88 -32.72
C SER A 2 -48.40 -20.98 -32.21
N PRO A 3 -47.50 -20.53 -33.08
CA PRO A 3 -46.42 -19.57 -32.66
C PRO A 3 -46.94 -18.32 -31.98
N ARG A 4 -48.16 -17.89 -32.29
CA ARG A 4 -48.83 -16.71 -31.66
C ARG A 4 -49.23 -16.98 -30.19
N ASP A 5 -49.50 -18.21 -29.82
CA ASP A 5 -49.88 -18.57 -28.44
C ASP A 5 -48.66 -18.58 -27.50
N ARG A 6 -47.48 -18.90 -28.04
CA ARG A 6 -46.22 -18.88 -27.30
C ARG A 6 -45.73 -17.42 -26.99
N GLU A 7 -46.06 -16.48 -27.85
CA GLU A 7 -45.66 -15.08 -27.65
C GLU A 7 -46.55 -14.40 -26.58
N LYS A 8 -47.85 -14.72 -26.54
CA LYS A 8 -48.74 -14.21 -25.47
C LYS A 8 -48.38 -14.73 -24.08
N ALA A 9 -47.96 -16.00 -23.97
CA ALA A 9 -47.49 -16.54 -22.68
C ALA A 9 -46.25 -15.86 -22.17
N ARG A 10 -45.28 -15.51 -23.04
CA ARG A 10 -44.04 -14.80 -22.65
C ARG A 10 -44.30 -13.35 -22.21
N ARG A 11 -45.34 -12.67 -22.71
CA ARG A 11 -45.71 -11.32 -22.32
C ARG A 11 -46.42 -11.26 -20.96
N GLN A 12 -47.11 -12.30 -20.55
CA GLN A 12 -47.76 -12.37 -19.23
C GLN A 12 -46.77 -12.67 -18.10
N ASP A 13 -45.71 -13.43 -18.37
CA ASP A 13 -44.69 -13.75 -17.37
C ASP A 13 -43.75 -12.55 -17.04
N ARG A 14 -43.57 -11.66 -18.01
CA ARG A 14 -42.80 -10.38 -17.75
C ARG A 14 -43.55 -9.40 -16.85
N ARG A 15 -44.86 -9.42 -16.77
CA ARG A 15 -45.66 -8.51 -15.91
C ARG A 15 -45.75 -8.96 -14.45
N ARG A 16 -45.40 -10.22 -14.13
CA ARG A 16 -45.40 -10.71 -12.75
C ARG A 16 -44.11 -10.49 -11.97
N ARG A 17 -43.01 -10.10 -12.65
CA ARG A 17 -41.70 -9.88 -11.99
C ARG A 17 -41.40 -8.44 -11.56
N SER A 18 -42.36 -7.52 -11.74
CA SER A 18 -42.15 -6.08 -11.39
C SER A 18 -42.96 -5.60 -10.19
N ARG A 19 -43.30 -6.45 -9.25
CA ARG A 19 -43.87 -6.03 -7.97
C ARG A 19 -42.96 -6.47 -6.83
N SER A 20 -42.04 -5.58 -6.43
CA SER A 20 -41.33 -5.69 -5.17
C SER A 20 -42.29 -5.35 -4.03
N PRO A 21 -42.31 -6.09 -2.93
CA PRO A 21 -43.07 -5.70 -1.75
C PRO A 21 -42.35 -4.55 -1.05
N ALA A 22 -43.12 -3.53 -0.70
CA ALA A 22 -42.69 -2.43 0.14
C ALA A 22 -42.29 -2.96 1.53
N ALA A 23 -41.07 -2.68 1.95
CA ALA A 23 -40.64 -2.88 3.32
C ALA A 23 -41.20 -1.78 4.19
N THR A 24 -42.11 -2.14 5.07
CA THR A 24 -42.54 -1.35 6.23
C THR A 24 -41.37 -1.23 7.21
N GLY A 25 -41.14 0.02 7.65
CA GLY A 25 -40.07 0.33 8.59
C GLY A 25 -40.41 -0.12 10.01
N ASP A 26 -39.40 -0.22 10.81
CA ASP A 26 -39.40 0.28 12.20
C ASP A 26 -37.99 0.32 12.79
N GLY A 27 -37.78 1.41 13.55
CA GLY A 27 -37.12 1.33 14.85
C GLY A 27 -35.61 1.56 14.90
N THR A 28 -35.23 2.85 14.80
CA THR A 28 -34.36 3.51 15.80
C THR A 28 -33.27 2.68 16.50
N ARG A 29 -32.03 3.02 16.21
CA ARG A 29 -31.03 3.33 17.25
C ARG A 29 -29.87 4.12 16.69
N ARG A 30 -30.05 5.45 16.67
CA ARG A 30 -28.92 6.41 16.60
C ARG A 30 -28.10 6.25 17.88
N ARG A 31 -26.94 5.65 17.78
CA ARG A 31 -25.90 5.86 18.80
C ARG A 31 -25.24 7.20 18.52
N ARG A 32 -25.56 8.18 19.36
CA ARG A 32 -24.85 9.46 19.46
C ARG A 32 -23.44 9.13 19.98
N TYR A 33 -22.45 9.49 19.18
CA TYR A 33 -21.08 9.61 19.65
C TYR A 33 -21.00 10.92 20.42
N VAL A 34 -20.89 10.83 21.72
CA VAL A 34 -20.61 11.95 22.61
C VAL A 34 -19.10 12.12 22.62
N SER A 35 -18.62 13.21 22.08
CA SER A 35 -17.24 13.65 22.21
C SER A 35 -17.09 14.32 23.57
N ASP A 36 -16.50 13.64 24.52
CA ASP A 36 -16.12 14.19 25.82
C ASP A 36 -14.72 14.80 25.68
N HIS A 37 -14.71 16.11 25.53
CA HIS A 37 -13.50 16.93 25.66
C HIS A 37 -13.50 17.47 27.11
N SER A 38 -12.89 16.77 28.02
CA SER A 38 -12.59 17.29 29.37
C SER A 38 -11.08 17.33 29.56
N SER A 39 -10.52 18.50 29.34
CA SER A 39 -9.20 18.85 29.81
C SER A 39 -9.29 19.22 31.31
N PRO A 40 -8.43 18.69 32.18
CA PRO A 40 -8.33 19.21 33.54
C PRO A 40 -7.38 20.40 33.60
N THR A 41 -7.95 21.53 33.95
CA THR A 41 -7.30 22.74 34.43
C THR A 41 -6.40 22.44 35.64
N ARG A 42 -5.12 22.73 35.48
CA ARG A 42 -4.20 22.82 36.65
C ARG A 42 -4.40 24.15 37.35
N LYS A 43 -4.89 24.08 38.60
CA LYS A 43 -4.84 25.15 39.58
C LYS A 43 -3.39 25.47 39.93
N ARG A 44 -3.08 26.76 39.87
CA ARG A 44 -1.93 27.38 40.55
C ARG A 44 -2.31 27.57 42.01
N GLU A 45 -1.44 27.14 42.89
CA GLU A 45 -1.40 27.65 44.28
C GLU A 45 0.00 28.21 44.53
N ASP A 46 -0.01 29.51 44.85
CA ASP A 46 1.09 30.28 45.38
C ASP A 46 1.45 29.77 46.79
N ALA A 47 2.72 29.74 47.14
CA ALA A 47 3.15 30.30 48.42
C ALA A 47 4.66 30.16 48.66
N ALA A 48 5.27 31.30 48.93
CA ALA A 48 6.30 31.59 49.95
C ALA A 48 7.76 31.17 49.67
N ARG A 49 8.60 32.19 49.39
CA ARG A 49 9.95 32.38 49.91
C ARG A 49 9.88 32.81 51.39
N PRO A 50 10.90 32.75 52.24
CA PRO A 50 12.31 33.09 52.01
C PRO A 50 13.35 32.28 52.82
N GLY A 51 14.65 32.48 52.59
CA GLY A 51 15.69 32.09 53.52
C GLY A 51 17.12 32.15 52.99
N ARG A 52 17.77 33.23 53.31
CA ARG A 52 19.20 33.59 53.29
C ARG A 52 20.19 32.41 53.46
N GLY A 53 21.32 32.55 52.76
CA GLY A 53 22.52 31.74 52.88
C GLY A 53 23.25 31.87 54.20
N PRO A 54 24.38 31.27 54.36
CA PRO A 54 25.65 31.98 54.24
C PRO A 54 26.86 31.19 53.68
N ARG A 55 27.75 32.02 53.07
CA ARG A 55 29.24 31.98 53.14
C ARG A 55 30.02 30.76 52.66
N ARG A 56 30.88 31.04 51.68
CA ARG A 56 32.12 30.34 51.35
C ARG A 56 33.08 30.29 52.54
N PRO A 57 33.96 29.30 52.56
CA PRO A 57 35.40 29.65 52.63
C PRO A 57 36.19 29.04 51.45
N ASP A 58 37.31 29.70 51.30
CA ASP A 58 38.31 29.64 50.28
C ASP A 58 39.11 28.34 50.21
N ASN A 59 39.59 28.07 48.99
CA ASN A 59 40.98 27.72 48.72
C ASN A 59 41.44 26.30 49.06
N GLU A 60 41.52 25.45 48.04
CA GLU A 60 42.70 24.60 47.89
C GLU A 60 43.10 24.39 46.44
N LYS A 61 44.37 24.63 46.24
CA LYS A 61 45.12 24.51 45.00
C LYS A 61 45.17 23.08 44.45
N GLY A 62 45.03 22.97 43.18
CA GLY A 62 45.90 22.15 42.36
C GLY A 62 45.63 20.68 42.30
N LYS A 63 44.97 20.29 41.18
CA LYS A 63 45.38 19.15 40.34
C LYS A 63 44.61 19.23 39.02
N SER A 64 45.34 19.54 37.97
CA SER A 64 44.87 19.40 36.59
C SER A 64 44.49 17.95 36.36
N PRO A 65 43.28 17.66 35.87
CA PRO A 65 42.99 16.33 35.36
C PRO A 65 43.80 16.07 34.08
N PRO A 66 44.20 14.81 33.81
CA PRO A 66 44.92 14.48 32.58
C PRO A 66 44.06 14.79 31.36
N PRO A 67 44.62 15.08 30.18
CA PRO A 67 43.86 15.32 28.97
C PRO A 67 43.12 14.02 28.59
N GLY A 68 41.89 13.94 29.02
CA GLY A 68 40.94 12.94 28.51
C GLY A 68 40.76 13.20 27.02
N SER A 69 41.11 12.25 26.24
CA SER A 69 40.89 12.20 24.79
C SER A 69 39.39 12.31 24.50
N ASP A 70 38.91 13.54 24.32
CA ASP A 70 37.64 13.77 23.62
C ASP A 70 37.86 13.38 22.16
N LYS A 71 37.81 12.07 21.90
CA LYS A 71 37.57 11.60 20.56
C LYS A 71 36.13 12.00 20.23
N ALA A 72 35.99 13.09 19.46
CA ALA A 72 34.74 13.40 18.79
C ALA A 72 34.20 12.12 18.14
N PRO A 73 32.89 11.86 18.19
CA PRO A 73 32.34 10.68 17.57
C PRO A 73 32.79 10.65 16.12
N GLU A 74 33.52 9.60 15.78
CA GLU A 74 34.03 9.37 14.43
C GLU A 74 32.80 9.22 13.55
N ILE A 75 32.41 10.27 12.83
CA ILE A 75 31.32 10.26 11.85
C ILE A 75 31.81 9.35 10.74
N LYS A 76 31.39 8.10 10.79
CA LYS A 76 31.64 7.15 9.71
C LYS A 76 30.94 7.69 8.45
N PRO A 77 31.68 7.78 7.32
CA PRO A 77 31.07 8.24 6.08
C PRO A 77 29.86 7.34 5.77
N ASP A 78 28.70 7.95 5.61
CA ASP A 78 27.50 7.27 5.12
C ASP A 78 27.63 7.17 3.59
N PHE A 79 27.92 5.96 3.12
CA PHE A 79 27.98 5.64 1.69
C PHE A 79 26.57 5.33 1.12
N GLY A 80 25.51 5.56 1.89
CA GLY A 80 24.14 5.50 1.39
C GLY A 80 23.94 6.55 0.29
N LEU A 81 23.22 6.17 -0.76
CA LEU A 81 22.84 7.09 -1.84
C LEU A 81 22.06 8.26 -1.24
N SER A 82 22.55 9.49 -1.37
CA SER A 82 21.78 10.69 -1.01
C SER A 82 20.52 10.76 -1.87
N GLY A 83 19.42 11.35 -1.35
CA GLY A 83 18.12 11.35 -2.02
C GLY A 83 18.16 11.84 -3.48
N LYS A 84 19.04 12.78 -3.84
CA LYS A 84 19.23 13.23 -5.23
C LYS A 84 19.90 12.16 -6.10
N LEU A 85 20.96 11.52 -5.61
CA LEU A 85 21.65 10.44 -6.35
C LEU A 85 20.75 9.21 -6.47
N ALA A 86 19.96 8.89 -5.45
CA ALA A 86 18.96 7.81 -5.55
C ALA A 86 17.89 8.10 -6.59
N ALA A 87 17.44 9.35 -6.73
CA ALA A 87 16.49 9.76 -7.76
C ALA A 87 17.08 9.65 -9.17
N GLU A 88 18.35 10.01 -9.36
CA GLU A 88 19.03 9.88 -10.67
C GLU A 88 19.24 8.41 -11.08
N THR A 89 19.57 7.55 -10.13
CA THR A 89 19.77 6.11 -10.40
C THR A 89 18.46 5.34 -10.61
N ASN A 90 17.34 5.85 -10.10
CA ASN A 90 16.02 5.21 -10.22
C ASN A 90 15.14 5.91 -11.27
N THR A 91 15.74 6.30 -12.40
CA THR A 91 15.04 6.98 -13.51
C THR A 91 15.03 6.10 -14.73
N VAL A 92 13.86 5.84 -15.29
CA VAL A 92 13.64 5.06 -16.51
C VAL A 92 12.92 5.96 -17.52
N ASN A 93 13.45 6.08 -18.73
CA ASN A 93 12.89 6.93 -19.80
C ASN A 93 12.57 8.37 -19.38
N GLY A 94 13.39 8.96 -18.48
CA GLY A 94 13.22 10.32 -17.99
C GLY A 94 12.14 10.45 -16.89
N VAL A 95 11.57 9.35 -16.41
CA VAL A 95 10.57 9.32 -15.34
C VAL A 95 11.19 8.69 -14.09
N VAL A 96 11.13 9.39 -12.96
CA VAL A 96 11.58 8.85 -11.68
C VAL A 96 10.64 7.76 -11.21
N LEU A 97 11.17 6.58 -10.93
CA LEU A 97 10.39 5.48 -10.37
C LEU A 97 10.08 5.74 -8.90
N LYS A 98 8.83 5.53 -8.51
CA LYS A 98 8.38 5.60 -7.11
C LYS A 98 8.81 4.40 -6.29
N TYR A 99 9.25 3.35 -6.94
CA TYR A 99 9.58 2.08 -6.34
C TYR A 99 11.05 1.74 -6.57
N ALA A 100 11.73 1.30 -5.51
CA ALA A 100 13.06 0.70 -5.57
C ALA A 100 12.95 -0.75 -5.06
N GLU A 101 13.59 -1.67 -5.77
CA GLU A 101 13.58 -3.08 -5.39
C GLU A 101 14.30 -3.29 -4.06
N PRO A 102 13.75 -4.13 -3.16
CA PRO A 102 14.40 -4.46 -1.90
C PRO A 102 15.59 -5.39 -2.10
N ALA A 103 16.47 -5.48 -1.11
CA ALA A 103 17.66 -6.34 -1.15
C ALA A 103 17.33 -7.85 -1.31
N GLU A 104 16.13 -8.26 -0.88
CA GLU A 104 15.61 -9.62 -1.00
C GLU A 104 14.97 -9.92 -2.37
N ALA A 105 14.96 -8.95 -3.30
CA ALA A 105 14.43 -9.15 -4.64
C ALA A 105 15.20 -10.29 -5.35
N ARG A 106 14.47 -11.24 -5.89
CA ARG A 106 15.01 -12.39 -6.63
C ARG A 106 14.05 -12.78 -7.74
N LYS A 107 14.61 -13.21 -8.87
CA LYS A 107 13.81 -13.80 -9.95
C LYS A 107 13.20 -15.11 -9.48
N PRO A 108 11.94 -15.39 -9.82
CA PRO A 108 11.32 -16.67 -9.51
C PRO A 108 12.03 -17.81 -10.26
N LYS A 109 11.98 -19.00 -9.69
CA LYS A 109 12.47 -20.23 -10.33
C LYS A 109 11.35 -20.94 -11.08
N ASP A 110 10.14 -20.80 -10.57
CA ASP A 110 8.94 -21.38 -11.12
C ASP A 110 8.41 -20.49 -12.24
N ARG A 111 7.70 -21.08 -13.18
CA ARG A 111 7.06 -20.34 -14.27
C ARG A 111 5.80 -19.68 -13.75
N TRP A 112 5.81 -18.37 -13.73
CA TRP A 112 4.65 -17.56 -13.33
C TRP A 112 4.03 -16.88 -14.52
N ARG A 113 2.70 -16.93 -14.58
CA ARG A 113 1.89 -16.31 -15.60
C ARG A 113 0.81 -15.44 -14.98
N LEU A 114 0.57 -14.30 -15.58
CA LEU A 114 -0.46 -13.36 -15.20
C LEU A 114 -1.47 -13.27 -16.35
N TYR A 115 -2.62 -13.85 -16.14
CA TYR A 115 -3.73 -13.80 -17.09
C TYR A 115 -4.56 -12.56 -16.84
N VAL A 116 -4.92 -11.84 -17.90
CA VAL A 116 -5.75 -10.66 -17.83
C VAL A 116 -7.13 -10.98 -18.42
N PHE A 117 -8.13 -10.87 -17.59
CA PHE A 117 -9.53 -11.07 -17.99
C PHE A 117 -10.25 -9.73 -18.08
N LYS A 118 -11.16 -9.59 -19.03
CA LYS A 118 -12.12 -8.51 -19.13
C LYS A 118 -13.46 -9.08 -19.55
N ASP A 119 -14.52 -8.79 -18.76
CA ASP A 119 -15.86 -9.30 -19.01
C ASP A 119 -15.86 -10.84 -19.22
N GLU A 120 -15.19 -11.58 -18.32
CA GLU A 120 -15.01 -13.05 -18.31
C GLU A 120 -14.21 -13.62 -19.51
N LYS A 121 -13.65 -12.76 -20.36
CA LYS A 121 -12.82 -13.17 -21.50
C LYS A 121 -11.36 -12.89 -21.20
N GLU A 122 -10.50 -13.87 -21.48
CA GLU A 122 -9.06 -13.67 -21.48
C GLU A 122 -8.70 -12.73 -22.63
N VAL A 123 -8.03 -11.63 -22.30
CA VAL A 123 -7.61 -10.60 -23.27
C VAL A 123 -6.12 -10.55 -23.45
N GLU A 124 -5.34 -10.84 -22.41
CA GLU A 124 -3.88 -10.76 -22.42
C GLU A 124 -3.27 -11.83 -21.51
N LEU A 125 -2.04 -12.24 -21.80
CA LEU A 125 -1.21 -13.12 -20.99
C LEU A 125 0.19 -12.52 -20.87
N HIS A 126 0.65 -12.32 -19.64
CA HIS A 126 2.01 -11.88 -19.36
C HIS A 126 2.81 -12.97 -18.66
N HIS A 127 4.03 -13.22 -19.17
CA HIS A 127 5.01 -14.06 -18.50
C HIS A 127 5.73 -13.21 -17.44
N VAL A 128 5.56 -13.56 -16.17
CA VAL A 128 6.11 -12.78 -15.05
C VAL A 128 7.18 -13.56 -14.27
N ASP A 129 7.97 -14.34 -14.99
CA ASP A 129 9.05 -15.18 -14.47
C ASP A 129 10.45 -14.72 -14.91
N THR A 130 10.53 -13.69 -15.77
CA THR A 130 11.81 -13.24 -16.36
C THR A 130 12.51 -12.15 -15.53
N ALA A 131 11.78 -11.41 -14.72
CA ALA A 131 12.29 -10.33 -13.86
C ALA A 131 11.92 -10.56 -12.38
N SER A 132 12.57 -9.83 -11.49
CA SER A 132 12.26 -9.84 -10.06
C SER A 132 11.05 -8.97 -9.71
N ALA A 133 10.77 -7.93 -10.51
CA ALA A 133 9.66 -7.01 -10.32
C ALA A 133 8.99 -6.66 -11.65
N TYR A 134 7.69 -6.30 -11.57
CA TYR A 134 6.88 -5.81 -12.68
C TYR A 134 6.02 -4.66 -12.22
N LEU A 135 6.17 -3.50 -12.85
CA LEU A 135 5.43 -2.30 -12.53
C LEU A 135 4.11 -2.25 -13.32
N PHE A 136 3.01 -2.14 -12.60
CA PHE A 136 1.69 -1.84 -13.17
C PHE A 136 1.42 -0.34 -13.15
N GLY A 137 0.91 0.18 -14.23
CA GLY A 137 0.55 1.58 -14.29
C GLY A 137 -0.04 2.02 -15.61
N ARG A 138 -0.59 3.21 -15.61
CA ARG A 138 -1.12 3.83 -16.83
C ARG A 138 -0.02 4.44 -17.71
N ASP A 139 1.12 4.80 -17.12
CA ASP A 139 2.24 5.40 -17.85
C ASP A 139 3.05 4.33 -18.57
N ARG A 140 2.79 4.16 -19.86
CA ARG A 140 3.46 3.18 -20.72
C ARG A 140 4.96 3.41 -20.90
N LYS A 141 5.51 4.57 -20.47
CA LYS A 141 6.95 4.83 -20.53
C LYS A 141 7.73 4.03 -19.52
N VAL A 142 7.09 3.69 -18.40
CA VAL A 142 7.74 3.04 -17.25
C VAL A 142 7.03 1.77 -16.78
N ALA A 143 5.75 1.59 -17.11
CA ALA A 143 5.01 0.41 -16.74
C ALA A 143 5.39 -0.79 -17.61
N ASP A 144 5.77 -1.90 -16.97
CA ASP A 144 5.99 -3.18 -17.64
C ASP A 144 4.67 -3.80 -18.10
N ILE A 145 3.62 -3.63 -17.28
CA ILE A 145 2.26 -4.10 -17.56
C ILE A 145 1.30 -2.90 -17.55
N PRO A 146 0.91 -2.40 -18.72
CA PRO A 146 0.03 -1.25 -18.80
C PRO A 146 -1.40 -1.58 -18.32
N THR A 147 -1.95 -0.75 -17.45
CA THR A 147 -3.32 -0.94 -16.93
C THR A 147 -4.40 -0.23 -17.73
N ASP A 148 -4.03 0.64 -18.68
CA ASP A 148 -4.89 1.34 -19.68
C ASP A 148 -6.27 1.80 -19.18
N HIS A 149 -6.37 2.24 -17.95
CA HIS A 149 -7.61 2.74 -17.38
C HIS A 149 -7.39 4.12 -16.73
N PRO A 150 -8.25 5.12 -16.98
CA PRO A 150 -8.05 6.49 -16.49
C PRO A 150 -8.03 6.60 -14.96
N SER A 151 -8.69 5.69 -14.24
CA SER A 151 -8.67 5.65 -12.78
C SER A 151 -7.37 5.10 -12.19
N CYS A 152 -6.52 4.46 -12.99
CA CYS A 152 -5.24 3.94 -12.56
C CYS A 152 -4.18 5.05 -12.50
N SER A 153 -3.32 5.01 -11.50
CA SER A 153 -2.16 5.90 -11.39
C SER A 153 -1.12 5.59 -12.46
N GLY A 154 -0.28 6.57 -12.84
CA GLY A 154 0.81 6.38 -13.81
C GLY A 154 1.74 5.23 -13.39
N GLN A 155 2.15 5.19 -12.13
CA GLN A 155 2.80 4.08 -11.43
C GLN A 155 1.84 3.67 -10.32
N HIS A 156 1.24 2.50 -10.42
CA HIS A 156 0.10 2.11 -9.56
C HIS A 156 0.50 1.09 -8.49
N ALA A 157 1.05 -0.01 -8.91
CA ALA A 157 1.45 -1.11 -8.03
C ALA A 157 2.63 -1.88 -8.63
N VAL A 158 3.28 -2.71 -7.85
CA VAL A 158 4.37 -3.59 -8.30
C VAL A 158 4.08 -5.03 -7.86
N LEU A 159 4.25 -5.96 -8.78
CA LEU A 159 4.43 -7.37 -8.49
C LEU A 159 5.92 -7.60 -8.22
N GLN A 160 6.28 -7.98 -7.01
CA GLN A 160 7.66 -8.20 -6.58
C GLN A 160 7.87 -9.62 -6.12
N PHE A 161 8.85 -10.31 -6.69
CA PHE A 161 9.32 -11.59 -6.19
C PHE A 161 10.41 -11.36 -5.15
N ARG A 162 10.25 -11.93 -3.97
CA ARG A 162 11.16 -11.78 -2.84
C ARG A 162 11.56 -13.14 -2.27
N GLN A 163 12.82 -13.23 -1.86
CA GLN A 163 13.29 -14.37 -1.10
C GLN A 163 12.88 -14.25 0.37
N THR A 164 12.19 -15.26 0.87
CA THR A 164 11.79 -15.35 2.27
C THR A 164 12.95 -15.88 3.13
N SER A 165 12.82 -15.79 4.45
CA SER A 165 13.78 -16.38 5.41
C SER A 165 14.00 -17.89 5.20
N SER A 166 12.99 -18.59 4.69
CA SER A 166 13.08 -20.01 4.31
C SER A 166 13.79 -20.25 2.97
N ARG A 167 14.37 -19.22 2.36
CA ARG A 167 14.99 -19.24 1.01
C ARG A 167 14.02 -19.54 -0.15
N ALA A 168 12.73 -19.65 0.10
CA ALA A 168 11.73 -19.74 -0.95
C ALA A 168 11.52 -18.36 -1.60
N ILE A 169 11.29 -18.33 -2.91
CA ILE A 169 10.95 -17.09 -3.61
C ILE A 169 9.43 -17.05 -3.75
N ARG A 170 8.82 -15.96 -3.32
CA ARG A 170 7.35 -15.78 -3.34
C ARG A 170 6.97 -14.47 -3.99
N PRO A 171 5.84 -14.43 -4.69
CA PRO A 171 5.29 -13.19 -5.25
C PRO A 171 4.60 -12.36 -4.17
N TYR A 172 4.76 -11.05 -4.26
CA TYR A 172 4.10 -10.05 -3.43
C TYR A 172 3.56 -8.94 -4.31
N VAL A 173 2.46 -8.34 -3.92
CA VAL A 173 1.98 -7.09 -4.51
C VAL A 173 2.16 -5.96 -3.50
N ILE A 174 2.57 -4.79 -4.00
CA ILE A 174 2.64 -3.55 -3.23
C ILE A 174 1.96 -2.42 -4.02
N ASP A 175 0.99 -1.77 -3.40
CA ASP A 175 0.37 -0.56 -3.93
C ASP A 175 1.27 0.65 -3.68
N LEU A 176 1.58 1.44 -4.70
CA LEU A 176 2.49 2.59 -4.64
C LEU A 176 1.79 3.88 -4.19
N ALA A 177 0.94 3.82 -3.19
CA ALA A 177 0.05 4.90 -2.76
C ALA A 177 -0.79 5.43 -3.93
N SER A 178 -1.41 4.49 -4.64
CA SER A 178 -2.27 4.82 -5.78
C SER A 178 -3.51 5.58 -5.33
N THR A 179 -4.07 6.43 -6.20
CA THR A 179 -5.22 7.29 -5.87
C THR A 179 -6.44 6.47 -5.48
N ASN A 180 -6.73 5.41 -6.22
CA ASN A 180 -7.95 4.61 -6.04
C ASN A 180 -7.69 3.24 -5.40
N GLY A 181 -6.42 2.88 -5.17
CA GLY A 181 -6.01 1.66 -4.50
C GLY A 181 -6.03 0.42 -5.37
N THR A 182 -5.48 -0.64 -4.83
CA THR A 182 -5.43 -1.99 -5.42
C THR A 182 -6.30 -2.92 -4.60
N VAL A 183 -6.99 -3.84 -5.26
CA VAL A 183 -7.90 -4.82 -4.65
C VAL A 183 -7.36 -6.22 -4.93
N LEU A 184 -7.28 -7.05 -3.89
CA LEU A 184 -6.88 -8.45 -3.96
C LEU A 184 -8.03 -9.33 -3.47
N ASN A 185 -8.53 -10.22 -4.31
CA ASN A 185 -9.64 -11.13 -4.00
C ASN A 185 -10.92 -10.44 -3.45
N GLY A 186 -11.17 -9.19 -3.86
CA GLY A 186 -12.30 -8.39 -3.40
C GLY A 186 -11.98 -7.40 -2.28
N ASP A 187 -10.86 -7.56 -1.57
CA ASP A 187 -10.46 -6.69 -0.47
C ASP A 187 -9.40 -5.68 -0.89
N ARG A 188 -9.54 -4.43 -0.44
CA ARG A 188 -8.55 -3.39 -0.69
C ARG A 188 -7.30 -3.63 0.14
N ILE A 189 -6.13 -3.71 -0.51
CA ILE A 189 -4.86 -3.86 0.18
C ILE A 189 -4.35 -2.51 0.75
N PRO A 190 -3.57 -2.55 1.84
CA PRO A 190 -2.94 -1.35 2.38
C PRO A 190 -1.86 -0.82 1.44
N ALA A 191 -1.81 0.52 1.26
CA ALA A 191 -0.78 1.16 0.47
C ALA A 191 0.62 1.00 1.10
N GLN A 192 1.64 0.91 0.24
CA GLN A 192 3.06 0.83 0.62
C GLN A 192 3.41 -0.36 1.53
N ARG A 193 2.63 -1.43 1.47
CA ARG A 193 2.89 -2.67 2.20
C ARG A 193 2.87 -3.86 1.25
N TYR A 194 3.81 -4.77 1.47
CA TYR A 194 3.83 -6.03 0.73
C TYR A 194 2.73 -6.97 1.21
N VAL A 195 1.94 -7.46 0.28
CA VAL A 195 0.92 -8.48 0.50
C VAL A 195 1.32 -9.70 -0.32
N GLU A 196 1.48 -10.86 0.33
CA GLU A 196 1.86 -12.10 -0.34
C GLU A 196 0.74 -12.55 -1.28
N LEU A 197 1.12 -12.95 -2.48
CA LEU A 197 0.21 -13.50 -3.48
C LEU A 197 0.32 -15.03 -3.53
N ARG A 198 -0.78 -15.66 -3.83
CA ARG A 198 -0.88 -17.10 -4.06
C ARG A 198 -1.36 -17.39 -5.48
N THR A 199 -1.14 -18.60 -5.91
CA THR A 199 -1.73 -19.08 -7.18
C THR A 199 -3.25 -18.95 -7.14
N LYS A 200 -3.83 -18.42 -8.21
CA LYS A 200 -5.26 -18.11 -8.42
C LYS A 200 -5.75 -16.83 -7.71
N ASP A 201 -4.86 -16.06 -7.09
CA ASP A 201 -5.27 -14.75 -6.59
C ASP A 201 -5.64 -13.82 -7.74
N VAL A 202 -6.67 -13.02 -7.51
CA VAL A 202 -7.24 -12.07 -8.46
C VAL A 202 -6.93 -10.65 -8.00
N ILE A 203 -6.20 -9.90 -8.83
CA ILE A 203 -5.83 -8.51 -8.57
C ILE A 203 -6.67 -7.60 -9.46
N ARG A 204 -7.20 -6.52 -8.91
CA ARG A 204 -7.85 -5.44 -9.66
C ARG A 204 -7.25 -4.10 -9.28
N PHE A 205 -7.12 -3.21 -10.26
CA PHE A 205 -6.55 -1.88 -10.05
C PHE A 205 -7.61 -0.80 -10.19
N ALA A 206 -7.77 0.00 -9.14
CA ALA A 206 -8.71 1.12 -9.11
C ALA A 206 -10.15 0.68 -9.47
N PHE A 207 -10.77 1.35 -10.45
CA PHE A 207 -12.10 1.04 -10.99
C PHE A 207 -12.04 0.34 -12.35
N SER A 208 -10.89 -0.27 -12.68
CA SER A 208 -10.77 -1.06 -13.90
C SER A 208 -11.64 -2.30 -13.83
N THR A 209 -12.24 -2.68 -14.96
CA THR A 209 -12.97 -3.94 -15.13
C THR A 209 -12.04 -5.11 -15.48
N ARG A 210 -10.73 -4.85 -15.66
CA ARG A 210 -9.75 -5.92 -15.88
C ARG A 210 -9.39 -6.61 -14.57
N GLU A 211 -9.36 -7.92 -14.62
CA GLU A 211 -8.94 -8.81 -13.54
C GLU A 211 -7.65 -9.50 -13.93
N TYR A 212 -6.70 -9.47 -13.01
CA TYR A 212 -5.37 -10.06 -13.21
C TYR A 212 -5.24 -11.28 -12.32
N VAL A 213 -5.15 -12.47 -12.92
CA VAL A 213 -5.09 -13.75 -12.21
C VAL A 213 -3.69 -14.30 -12.28
N LEU A 214 -3.04 -14.49 -11.13
CA LEU A 214 -1.69 -15.01 -11.03
C LEU A 214 -1.72 -16.54 -10.94
N LEU A 215 -1.00 -17.22 -11.84
CA LEU A 215 -0.86 -18.67 -11.86
C LEU A 215 0.61 -19.07 -11.89
N SER A 216 0.94 -20.16 -11.21
CA SER A 216 2.24 -20.85 -11.30
C SER A 216 2.07 -22.21 -11.98
N GLU A 217 3.00 -22.56 -12.85
CA GLU A 217 3.11 -23.88 -13.47
C GLU A 217 4.17 -24.74 -12.76
#